data_b73fff95e77e98f2ef3a3ee9dac5d2fd
#
_entry.id   b73fff95e77e98f2ef3a3ee9dac5d2fd
#
_cell.length_a   1.000
_cell.length_b   1.000
_cell.length_c   1.000
_cell.angle_alpha   90.00
_cell.angle_beta   90.00
_cell.angle_gamma   90.00
#
_symmetry.space_group_name_H-M   'P 1'
#
loop_
_entity.id
_entity.type
_entity.pdbx_description
1 polymer ?
#
loop_
_entity_poly.entity_id
_entity_poly.type
_entity_poly.pdbx_seq_one_letter_code
_entity_poly.pdbx_strand_id
1 'polypeptide(L)'
;MEKNELSFRYALEKKSPRLGQGGITRGASVNDFPASIGIAGVSMRLEPGGMRELHWHANAAEWGYVVTGSIRTTLIQPDGTASIDNFGPGDVWYFPRGFGHSLQATGDSECHFILIFDNGNFSEDHTFSVTDFIASVPPAIVAQNLGISEADVAKLPHKEAYFALGVNPDESSSVAAPRSWPELTSIHRYPLHAQQPRIIPGGGTQRVVTAKEFPISKTMTGSLVELQPGGLREMHWHPNADEWQYYLSGKAEMTVFLAEATAVTEQFEAGDVGYVPMGAGHYIKNTGTEVCRILIGFNNGNYEAIELSEWLAGNPEDVLITNFGIDAELAAKLPKAKLFIKPEKE
;
A
#
# COMPACT_ATOMS: atom_id res chain seq x y z
N MET A 1 8.41 26.02 -22.86
CA MET A 1 8.30 24.79 -22.03
C MET A 1 7.10 25.02 -21.15
N GLU A 2 5.99 24.33 -21.43
CA GLU A 2 4.88 24.28 -20.50
C GLU A 2 5.42 23.77 -19.16
N LYS A 3 5.17 24.52 -18.08
CA LYS A 3 5.38 23.97 -16.74
C LYS A 3 4.43 22.77 -16.66
N ASN A 4 4.96 21.54 -16.68
CA ASN A 4 4.20 20.41 -16.20
C ASN A 4 3.77 20.79 -14.77
N GLU A 5 2.48 21.08 -14.58
CA GLU A 5 1.94 21.32 -13.25
C GLU A 5 2.17 20.05 -12.46
N LEU A 6 2.86 20.17 -11.34
CA LEU A 6 3.12 19.05 -10.45
C LEU A 6 1.76 18.58 -9.90
N SER A 7 1.37 17.35 -10.21
CA SER A 7 0.17 16.71 -9.68
C SER A 7 0.55 15.72 -8.60
N PHE A 8 -0.19 15.73 -7.50
CA PHE A 8 -0.13 14.77 -6.40
C PHE A 8 -1.26 13.74 -6.47
N ARG A 9 -1.98 13.69 -7.60
CA ARG A 9 -3.04 12.74 -7.89
C ARG A 9 -2.73 11.95 -9.16
N TYR A 10 -3.05 10.66 -9.11
CA TYR A 10 -2.99 9.76 -10.27
C TYR A 10 -4.25 8.88 -10.33
N ALA A 11 -4.92 8.85 -11.48
CA ALA A 11 -6.14 8.07 -11.67
C ALA A 11 -5.82 6.61 -12.02
N LEU A 12 -5.37 5.81 -11.03
CA LEU A 12 -4.83 4.46 -11.22
C LEU A 12 -5.84 3.51 -11.91
N GLU A 13 -7.10 3.52 -11.48
CA GLU A 13 -8.11 2.62 -12.04
C GLU A 13 -8.55 3.02 -13.47
N LYS A 14 -8.18 4.22 -13.94
CA LYS A 14 -8.40 4.67 -15.33
C LYS A 14 -7.24 4.32 -16.26
N LYS A 15 -6.10 3.87 -15.74
CA LYS A 15 -4.98 3.38 -16.55
C LYS A 15 -5.39 2.09 -17.26
N SER A 16 -4.93 1.93 -18.51
CA SER A 16 -5.08 0.66 -19.25
C SER A 16 -4.39 -0.47 -18.47
N PRO A 17 -5.08 -1.58 -18.17
CA PRO A 17 -4.50 -2.67 -17.41
C PRO A 17 -3.54 -3.51 -18.25
N ARG A 18 -2.56 -4.12 -17.60
CA ARG A 18 -1.92 -5.33 -18.11
C ARG A 18 -2.87 -6.51 -17.87
N LEU A 19 -3.18 -7.24 -18.92
CA LEU A 19 -4.08 -8.38 -18.89
C LEU A 19 -3.30 -9.68 -18.98
N GLY A 20 -3.79 -10.73 -18.32
CA GLY A 20 -3.28 -12.08 -18.42
C GLY A 20 -4.36 -13.11 -18.10
N GLN A 21 -4.02 -14.40 -18.20
CA GLN A 21 -4.96 -15.47 -17.85
C GLN A 21 -5.22 -15.44 -16.33
N GLY A 22 -6.47 -15.19 -15.95
CA GLY A 22 -6.90 -15.20 -14.55
C GLY A 22 -6.51 -13.96 -13.76
N GLY A 23 -6.06 -12.86 -14.40
CA GLY A 23 -5.77 -11.65 -13.66
C GLY A 23 -5.59 -10.39 -14.51
N ILE A 24 -5.73 -9.25 -13.83
CA ILE A 24 -5.46 -7.91 -14.37
C ILE A 24 -4.68 -7.09 -13.35
N THR A 25 -3.82 -6.19 -13.84
CA THR A 25 -3.05 -5.29 -12.97
C THR A 25 -2.90 -3.90 -13.56
N ARG A 26 -2.82 -2.90 -12.68
CA ARG A 26 -2.49 -1.51 -12.98
C ARG A 26 -1.45 -1.03 -11.98
N GLY A 27 -0.32 -0.53 -12.46
CA GLY A 27 0.74 -0.01 -11.62
C GLY A 27 0.89 1.50 -11.79
N ALA A 28 1.33 2.16 -10.73
CA ALA A 28 1.76 3.55 -10.68
C ALA A 28 3.16 3.61 -10.07
N SER A 29 4.17 3.65 -10.92
CA SER A 29 5.56 3.94 -10.56
C SER A 29 5.87 5.42 -10.77
N VAL A 30 7.06 5.86 -10.43
CA VAL A 30 7.52 7.23 -10.72
C VAL A 30 7.43 7.60 -12.21
N ASN A 31 7.48 6.62 -13.11
CA ASN A 31 7.33 6.85 -14.56
C ASN A 31 5.89 7.19 -14.96
N ASP A 32 4.90 6.66 -14.23
CA ASP A 32 3.49 6.94 -14.46
C ASP A 32 3.03 8.14 -13.63
N PHE A 33 3.54 8.25 -12.42
CA PHE A 33 3.19 9.24 -11.41
C PHE A 33 4.46 9.92 -10.88
N PRO A 34 4.99 10.94 -11.57
CA PRO A 34 6.30 11.55 -11.28
C PRO A 34 6.46 12.14 -9.88
N ALA A 35 5.37 12.50 -9.19
CA ALA A 35 5.44 12.95 -7.81
C ALA A 35 5.82 11.83 -6.83
N SER A 36 5.47 10.57 -7.15
CA SER A 36 5.63 9.40 -6.27
C SER A 36 7.05 8.83 -6.31
N ILE A 37 8.02 9.61 -5.87
CA ILE A 37 9.45 9.28 -5.98
C ILE A 37 9.90 8.18 -5.00
N GLY A 38 9.26 8.06 -3.86
CA GLY A 38 9.65 7.14 -2.78
C GLY A 38 8.79 5.88 -2.66
N ILE A 39 7.63 5.86 -3.30
CA ILE A 39 6.66 4.75 -3.19
C ILE A 39 6.07 4.46 -4.57
N ALA A 40 5.89 3.20 -4.91
CA ALA A 40 5.07 2.76 -6.03
C ALA A 40 3.85 1.98 -5.52
N GLY A 41 2.79 1.90 -6.32
CA GLY A 41 1.61 1.14 -5.96
C GLY A 41 0.98 0.42 -7.13
N VAL A 42 0.24 -0.66 -6.83
CA VAL A 42 -0.39 -1.54 -7.81
C VAL A 42 -1.79 -1.90 -7.33
N SER A 43 -2.75 -1.84 -8.24
CA SER A 43 -4.07 -2.45 -8.08
C SER A 43 -4.10 -3.74 -8.90
N MET A 44 -4.33 -4.87 -8.24
CA MET A 44 -4.37 -6.18 -8.88
C MET A 44 -5.67 -6.91 -8.58
N ARG A 45 -6.21 -7.58 -9.60
CA ARG A 45 -7.38 -8.44 -9.48
C ARG A 45 -7.06 -9.80 -10.06
N LEU A 46 -7.41 -10.85 -9.32
CA LEU A 46 -7.29 -12.23 -9.74
C LEU A 46 -8.66 -12.90 -9.75
N GLU A 47 -8.98 -13.58 -10.85
CA GLU A 47 -10.15 -14.44 -10.94
C GLU A 47 -9.99 -15.66 -10.00
N PRO A 48 -11.08 -16.37 -9.65
CA PRO A 48 -10.99 -17.64 -8.92
C PRO A 48 -9.99 -18.60 -9.55
N GLY A 49 -8.97 -19.03 -8.78
CA GLY A 49 -7.87 -19.87 -9.27
C GLY A 49 -6.79 -19.15 -10.08
N GLY A 50 -6.98 -17.84 -10.34
CA GLY A 50 -5.94 -17.00 -10.91
C GLY A 50 -4.79 -16.79 -9.94
N MET A 51 -3.57 -16.72 -10.45
CA MET A 51 -2.39 -16.48 -9.63
C MET A 51 -1.41 -15.52 -10.30
N ARG A 52 -0.74 -14.71 -9.49
CA ARG A 52 0.53 -14.07 -9.80
C ARG A 52 1.62 -15.11 -9.57
N GLU A 53 2.37 -15.42 -10.60
CA GLU A 53 3.36 -16.50 -10.57
C GLU A 53 4.42 -16.37 -9.47
N LEU A 54 5.23 -17.40 -9.30
CA LEU A 54 6.41 -17.41 -8.42
C LEU A 54 7.41 -16.34 -8.86
N HIS A 55 7.64 -15.33 -8.00
CA HIS A 55 8.50 -14.19 -8.33
C HIS A 55 9.11 -13.55 -7.07
N TRP A 56 10.02 -12.59 -7.26
CA TRP A 56 10.57 -11.76 -6.18
C TRP A 56 10.88 -10.34 -6.67
N HIS A 57 10.95 -9.41 -5.73
CA HIS A 57 11.24 -8.01 -5.99
C HIS A 57 12.65 -7.66 -5.49
N ALA A 58 13.56 -7.28 -6.38
CA ALA A 58 14.94 -7.01 -6.03
C ALA A 58 15.16 -5.65 -5.37
N ASN A 59 14.30 -4.67 -5.66
CA ASN A 59 14.50 -3.27 -5.29
C ASN A 59 13.48 -2.71 -4.29
N ALA A 60 12.46 -3.48 -3.90
CA ALA A 60 11.41 -3.04 -2.99
C ALA A 60 10.91 -4.16 -2.08
N ALA A 61 10.46 -3.81 -0.88
CA ALA A 61 9.56 -4.64 -0.09
C ALA A 61 8.12 -4.44 -0.58
N GLU A 62 7.27 -5.44 -0.38
CA GLU A 62 5.85 -5.42 -0.74
C GLU A 62 4.98 -5.37 0.51
N TRP A 63 4.04 -4.43 0.56
CA TRP A 63 2.97 -4.37 1.55
C TRP A 63 1.63 -4.48 0.83
N GLY A 64 0.84 -5.49 1.16
CA GLY A 64 -0.42 -5.78 0.47
C GLY A 64 -1.64 -5.63 1.38
N TYR A 65 -2.77 -5.22 0.80
CA TYR A 65 -4.07 -5.09 1.47
C TYR A 65 -5.17 -5.73 0.63
N VAL A 66 -5.94 -6.64 1.20
CA VAL A 66 -7.10 -7.25 0.53
C VAL A 66 -8.30 -6.32 0.61
N VAL A 67 -8.82 -5.92 -0.55
CA VAL A 67 -10.02 -5.08 -0.67
C VAL A 67 -11.28 -5.96 -0.67
N THR A 68 -11.29 -6.98 -1.53
CA THR A 68 -12.40 -7.94 -1.67
C THR A 68 -11.87 -9.33 -2.05
N GLY A 69 -12.69 -10.35 -1.83
CA GLY A 69 -12.32 -11.74 -2.16
C GLY A 69 -11.33 -12.34 -1.16
N SER A 70 -10.73 -13.44 -1.54
CA SER A 70 -9.77 -14.20 -0.72
C SER A 70 -8.53 -14.54 -1.52
N ILE A 71 -7.38 -14.58 -0.86
CA ILE A 71 -6.10 -14.88 -1.49
C ILE A 71 -5.23 -15.74 -0.60
N ARG A 72 -4.56 -16.72 -1.20
CA ARG A 72 -3.48 -17.46 -0.60
C ARG A 72 -2.15 -16.90 -1.05
N THR A 73 -1.23 -16.71 -0.13
CA THR A 73 0.16 -16.40 -0.45
C THR A 73 1.07 -17.55 -0.06
N THR A 74 2.13 -17.76 -0.82
CA THR A 74 3.27 -18.56 -0.39
C THR A 74 4.51 -17.68 -0.39
N LEU A 75 5.35 -17.83 0.60
CA LEU A 75 6.58 -17.05 0.75
C LEU A 75 7.72 -17.95 1.21
N ILE A 76 8.89 -17.78 0.61
CA ILE A 76 10.12 -18.50 0.93
C ILE A 76 11.10 -17.54 1.59
N GLN A 77 11.60 -17.93 2.76
CA GLN A 77 12.63 -17.19 3.49
C GLN A 77 14.04 -17.68 3.14
N PRO A 78 15.08 -16.84 3.36
CA PRO A 78 16.48 -17.22 3.05
C PRO A 78 17.00 -18.45 3.83
N ASP A 79 16.39 -18.76 4.98
CA ASP A 79 16.73 -19.96 5.78
C ASP A 79 16.06 -21.24 5.26
N GLY A 80 15.31 -21.16 4.16
CA GLY A 80 14.58 -22.25 3.54
C GLY A 80 13.22 -22.54 4.17
N THR A 81 12.78 -21.75 5.16
CA THR A 81 11.42 -21.89 5.69
C THR A 81 10.40 -21.27 4.73
N ALA A 82 9.20 -21.87 4.69
CA ALA A 82 8.09 -21.37 3.89
C ALA A 82 6.91 -20.99 4.79
N SER A 83 6.22 -19.92 4.48
CA SER A 83 4.90 -19.64 5.03
C SER A 83 3.84 -19.70 3.93
N ILE A 84 2.68 -20.25 4.28
CA ILE A 84 1.50 -20.32 3.43
C ILE A 84 0.35 -19.72 4.24
N ASP A 85 -0.20 -18.62 3.75
CA ASP A 85 -1.17 -17.84 4.47
C ASP A 85 -2.41 -17.57 3.62
N ASN A 86 -3.58 -17.57 4.26
CA ASN A 86 -4.84 -17.15 3.64
C ASN A 86 -5.24 -15.77 4.19
N PHE A 87 -5.70 -14.90 3.31
CA PHE A 87 -6.10 -13.53 3.61
C PHE A 87 -7.51 -13.27 3.10
N GLY A 88 -8.26 -12.49 3.87
CA GLY A 88 -9.56 -11.96 3.50
C GLY A 88 -9.59 -10.44 3.53
N PRO A 89 -10.75 -9.81 3.23
CA PRO A 89 -10.88 -8.35 3.19
C PRO A 89 -10.43 -7.68 4.49
N GLY A 90 -9.54 -6.69 4.37
CA GLY A 90 -8.97 -5.95 5.50
C GLY A 90 -7.77 -6.61 6.18
N ASP A 91 -7.32 -7.77 5.69
CA ASP A 91 -6.01 -8.32 6.06
C ASP A 91 -4.89 -7.65 5.27
N VAL A 92 -3.70 -7.64 5.86
CA VAL A 92 -2.49 -7.13 5.22
C VAL A 92 -1.36 -8.15 5.31
N TRP A 93 -0.44 -8.08 4.35
CA TRP A 93 0.82 -8.81 4.39
C TRP A 93 2.01 -7.89 4.18
N TYR A 94 3.18 -8.39 4.54
CA TYR A 94 4.45 -7.75 4.24
C TYR A 94 5.47 -8.78 3.79
N PHE A 95 6.04 -8.57 2.61
CA PHE A 95 7.11 -9.38 2.06
C PHE A 95 8.40 -8.57 1.98
N PRO A 96 9.44 -8.98 2.71
CA PRO A 96 10.74 -8.32 2.63
C PRO A 96 11.31 -8.39 1.21
N ARG A 97 12.12 -7.39 0.87
CA ARG A 97 12.85 -7.35 -0.41
C ARG A 97 13.59 -8.65 -0.68
N GLY A 98 13.46 -9.18 -1.89
CA GLY A 98 14.18 -10.37 -2.35
C GLY A 98 13.56 -11.71 -1.92
N PHE A 99 12.48 -11.73 -1.14
CA PHE A 99 11.83 -12.97 -0.74
C PHE A 99 10.94 -13.48 -1.87
N GLY A 100 11.14 -14.76 -2.26
CA GLY A 100 10.33 -15.41 -3.29
C GLY A 100 8.91 -15.66 -2.80
N HIS A 101 7.91 -15.31 -3.61
CA HIS A 101 6.51 -15.48 -3.24
C HIS A 101 5.60 -15.70 -4.45
N SER A 102 4.36 -16.09 -4.17
CA SER A 102 3.27 -16.15 -5.13
C SER A 102 1.95 -15.78 -4.48
N LEU A 103 1.00 -15.31 -5.29
CA LEU A 103 -0.32 -14.88 -4.86
C LEU A 103 -1.36 -15.65 -5.67
N GLN A 104 -2.29 -16.35 -5.03
CA GLN A 104 -3.32 -17.14 -5.70
C GLN A 104 -4.70 -16.82 -5.12
N ALA A 105 -5.62 -16.36 -5.96
CA ALA A 105 -7.00 -16.15 -5.55
C ALA A 105 -7.66 -17.47 -5.17
N THR A 106 -8.41 -17.46 -4.07
CA THR A 106 -9.17 -18.58 -3.54
C THR A 106 -10.65 -18.20 -3.48
N GLY A 107 -11.53 -19.19 -3.22
CA GLY A 107 -12.97 -18.94 -3.18
C GLY A 107 -13.60 -18.73 -4.57
N ASP A 108 -14.86 -18.33 -4.60
CA ASP A 108 -15.70 -18.31 -5.82
C ASP A 108 -15.83 -16.90 -6.45
N SER A 109 -15.13 -15.91 -5.93
CA SER A 109 -15.19 -14.52 -6.40
C SER A 109 -13.82 -13.97 -6.74
N GLU A 110 -13.80 -12.93 -7.58
CA GLU A 110 -12.58 -12.15 -7.87
C GLU A 110 -11.97 -11.61 -6.58
N CYS A 111 -10.66 -11.76 -6.43
CA CYS A 111 -9.90 -11.13 -5.37
C CYS A 111 -9.26 -9.83 -5.87
N HIS A 112 -9.63 -8.71 -5.24
CA HIS A 112 -9.01 -7.40 -5.48
C HIS A 112 -8.12 -7.04 -4.29
N PHE A 113 -6.89 -6.66 -4.56
CA PHE A 113 -5.94 -6.20 -3.55
C PHE A 113 -5.05 -5.08 -4.08
N ILE A 114 -4.55 -4.29 -3.14
CA ILE A 114 -3.63 -3.18 -3.39
C ILE A 114 -2.27 -3.57 -2.86
N LEU A 115 -1.24 -3.35 -3.68
CA LEU A 115 0.17 -3.52 -3.32
C LEU A 115 0.83 -2.16 -3.23
N ILE A 116 1.65 -1.96 -2.21
CA ILE A 116 2.43 -0.75 -1.98
C ILE A 116 3.89 -1.17 -1.81
N PHE A 117 4.80 -0.49 -2.49
CA PHE A 117 6.22 -0.80 -2.54
C PHE A 117 7.03 0.39 -2.03
N ASP A 118 8.01 0.15 -1.17
CA ASP A 118 8.87 1.16 -0.55
C ASP A 118 9.94 1.76 -1.49
N ASN A 119 9.62 1.83 -2.77
CA ASN A 119 10.50 2.40 -3.82
C ASN A 119 9.66 2.89 -5.00
N GLY A 120 9.72 4.17 -5.32
CA GLY A 120 9.01 4.77 -6.46
C GLY A 120 9.46 4.27 -7.83
N ASN A 121 10.70 3.74 -7.93
CA ASN A 121 11.21 3.11 -9.16
C ASN A 121 10.81 1.63 -9.31
N PHE A 122 10.03 1.10 -8.36
CA PHE A 122 9.51 -0.26 -8.52
C PHE A 122 8.57 -0.33 -9.72
N SER A 123 8.69 -1.39 -10.51
CA SER A 123 7.80 -1.68 -11.63
C SER A 123 7.49 -3.17 -11.69
N GLU A 124 6.21 -3.50 -11.79
CA GLU A 124 5.73 -4.87 -12.01
C GLU A 124 6.28 -5.49 -13.32
N ASP A 125 6.64 -4.68 -14.29
CA ASP A 125 7.21 -5.14 -15.56
C ASP A 125 8.69 -5.55 -15.43
N HIS A 126 9.32 -5.31 -14.28
CA HIS A 126 10.73 -5.63 -13.99
C HIS A 126 10.89 -6.52 -12.76
N THR A 127 9.88 -7.33 -12.43
CA THR A 127 9.98 -8.36 -11.37
C THR A 127 10.82 -9.54 -11.86
N PHE A 128 11.47 -10.22 -10.93
CA PHE A 128 12.21 -11.45 -11.22
C PHE A 128 11.27 -12.64 -11.12
N SER A 129 10.90 -13.18 -12.27
CA SER A 129 10.03 -14.35 -12.40
C SER A 129 10.81 -15.65 -12.39
N VAL A 130 10.31 -16.69 -11.71
CA VAL A 130 10.91 -18.03 -11.73
C VAL A 130 10.83 -18.64 -13.13
N THR A 131 9.72 -18.44 -13.85
CA THR A 131 9.58 -18.97 -15.20
C THR A 131 10.56 -18.35 -16.20
N ASP A 132 10.78 -17.02 -16.06
CA ASP A 132 11.76 -16.30 -16.88
C ASP A 132 13.20 -16.70 -16.54
N PHE A 133 13.49 -16.88 -15.23
CA PHE A 133 14.79 -17.35 -14.78
C PHE A 133 15.12 -18.73 -15.37
N ILE A 134 14.19 -19.68 -15.27
CA ILE A 134 14.36 -21.03 -15.85
C ILE A 134 14.52 -20.96 -17.38
N ALA A 135 13.72 -20.15 -18.05
CA ALA A 135 13.77 -19.99 -19.51
C ALA A 135 15.08 -19.35 -19.99
N SER A 136 15.74 -18.54 -19.16
CA SER A 136 16.97 -17.82 -19.50
C SER A 136 18.26 -18.61 -19.20
N VAL A 137 18.16 -19.79 -18.56
CA VAL A 137 19.30 -20.64 -18.18
C VAL A 137 19.44 -21.79 -19.17
N PRO A 138 20.68 -22.24 -19.54
CA PRO A 138 20.86 -23.39 -20.40
C PRO A 138 20.12 -24.64 -19.88
N PRO A 139 19.37 -25.36 -20.72
CA PRO A 139 18.54 -26.50 -20.30
C PRO A 139 19.29 -27.58 -19.52
N ALA A 140 20.52 -27.88 -19.90
CA ALA A 140 21.37 -28.83 -19.19
C ALA A 140 21.65 -28.42 -17.73
N ILE A 141 21.80 -27.11 -17.46
CA ILE A 141 22.01 -26.59 -16.11
C ILE A 141 20.71 -26.67 -15.29
N VAL A 142 19.56 -26.34 -15.91
CA VAL A 142 18.24 -26.49 -15.27
C VAL A 142 17.99 -27.96 -14.94
N ALA A 143 18.23 -28.87 -15.87
CA ALA A 143 18.08 -30.32 -15.71
C ALA A 143 18.92 -30.82 -14.53
N GLN A 144 20.20 -30.44 -14.49
CA GLN A 144 21.11 -30.78 -13.40
C GLN A 144 20.65 -30.25 -12.05
N ASN A 145 20.26 -28.97 -12.00
CA ASN A 145 19.80 -28.30 -10.78
C ASN A 145 18.52 -28.92 -10.20
N LEU A 146 17.56 -29.28 -11.06
CA LEU A 146 16.28 -29.85 -10.65
C LEU A 146 16.30 -31.36 -10.52
N GLY A 147 17.35 -32.05 -10.98
CA GLY A 147 17.44 -33.52 -10.99
C GLY A 147 16.45 -34.18 -11.96
N ILE A 148 16.12 -33.54 -13.09
CA ILE A 148 15.21 -34.04 -14.14
C ILE A 148 15.93 -34.12 -15.48
N SER A 149 15.28 -34.70 -16.51
CA SER A 149 15.86 -34.76 -17.84
C SER A 149 15.71 -33.43 -18.61
N GLU A 150 16.60 -33.17 -19.57
CA GLU A 150 16.44 -32.02 -20.49
C GLU A 150 15.12 -32.09 -21.29
N ALA A 151 14.63 -33.29 -21.56
CA ALA A 151 13.32 -33.50 -22.20
C ALA A 151 12.15 -33.05 -21.30
N ASP A 152 12.32 -33.12 -19.97
CA ASP A 152 11.33 -32.58 -19.03
C ASP A 152 11.48 -31.07 -18.86
N VAL A 153 12.70 -30.54 -18.88
CA VAL A 153 12.95 -29.08 -18.91
C VAL A 153 12.26 -28.43 -20.13
N ALA A 154 12.31 -29.11 -21.30
CA ALA A 154 11.64 -28.62 -22.52
C ALA A 154 10.10 -28.49 -22.41
N LYS A 155 9.47 -29.05 -21.37
CA LYS A 155 8.03 -28.92 -21.08
C LYS A 155 7.71 -27.72 -20.18
N LEU A 156 8.72 -27.13 -19.54
CA LEU A 156 8.56 -25.95 -18.68
C LEU A 156 8.29 -24.71 -19.53
N PRO A 157 7.72 -23.63 -18.95
CA PRO A 157 7.51 -22.38 -19.67
C PRO A 157 8.83 -21.82 -20.24
N HIS A 158 8.78 -21.26 -21.45
CA HIS A 158 9.93 -20.64 -22.11
C HIS A 158 9.92 -19.10 -22.06
N LYS A 159 9.05 -18.53 -21.23
CA LYS A 159 8.90 -17.08 -21.00
C LYS A 159 8.15 -16.83 -19.69
N GLU A 160 8.20 -15.61 -19.21
CA GLU A 160 7.39 -15.15 -18.08
C GLU A 160 5.91 -15.51 -18.27
N ALA A 161 5.31 -16.16 -17.29
CA ALA A 161 3.88 -16.40 -17.24
C ALA A 161 3.12 -15.16 -16.75
N TYR A 162 3.69 -14.43 -15.81
CA TYR A 162 3.15 -13.28 -15.07
C TYR A 162 1.85 -13.62 -14.31
N PHE A 163 0.75 -13.88 -15.05
CA PHE A 163 -0.46 -14.49 -14.53
C PHE A 163 -0.63 -15.89 -15.08
N ALA A 164 -1.15 -16.78 -14.23
CA ALA A 164 -1.55 -18.12 -14.61
C ALA A 164 -2.94 -18.42 -14.04
N LEU A 165 -3.75 -19.16 -14.80
CA LEU A 165 -5.04 -19.66 -14.34
C LEU A 165 -4.90 -21.16 -14.09
N GLY A 166 -5.11 -21.58 -12.85
CA GLY A 166 -4.98 -22.97 -12.41
C GLY A 166 -6.23 -23.48 -11.70
N VAL A 167 -6.03 -24.53 -10.93
CA VAL A 167 -7.09 -25.08 -10.08
C VAL A 167 -7.35 -24.08 -8.97
N ASN A 168 -8.64 -23.74 -8.75
CA ASN A 168 -9.05 -22.95 -7.60
C ASN A 168 -8.85 -23.79 -6.33
N PRO A 169 -7.91 -23.44 -5.43
CA PRO A 169 -7.73 -24.16 -4.19
C PRO A 169 -8.94 -23.91 -3.27
N ASP A 170 -9.44 -24.96 -2.66
CA ASP A 170 -10.44 -24.84 -1.61
C ASP A 170 -9.87 -24.00 -0.45
N GLU A 171 -10.60 -22.99 0.01
CA GLU A 171 -10.21 -22.15 1.18
C GLU A 171 -9.94 -22.99 2.43
N SER A 172 -10.64 -24.13 2.56
CA SER A 172 -10.50 -25.06 3.67
C SER A 172 -9.29 -26.02 3.52
N SER A 173 -8.70 -26.10 2.31
CA SER A 173 -7.56 -26.98 2.12
C SER A 173 -6.37 -26.47 2.92
N SER A 174 -6.12 -27.09 4.07
CA SER A 174 -4.80 -27.01 4.72
C SER A 174 -3.79 -27.53 3.70
N VAL A 175 -3.12 -26.62 3.00
CA VAL A 175 -2.01 -27.01 2.15
C VAL A 175 -0.93 -27.49 3.09
N ALA A 176 -0.70 -28.79 3.09
CA ALA A 176 0.49 -29.32 3.73
C ALA A 176 1.70 -28.60 3.12
N ALA A 177 2.45 -27.89 3.94
CA ALA A 177 3.76 -27.39 3.55
C ALA A 177 4.53 -28.54 2.88
N PRO A 178 5.39 -28.27 1.87
CA PRO A 178 6.22 -29.30 1.27
C PRO A 178 6.87 -30.12 2.40
N ARG A 179 6.77 -31.42 2.33
CA ARG A 179 7.04 -32.40 3.41
C ARG A 179 8.41 -32.27 4.11
N SER A 180 9.30 -31.42 3.61
CA SER A 180 10.66 -31.24 4.12
C SER A 180 10.89 -29.92 4.87
N TRP A 181 9.89 -29.04 4.99
CA TRP A 181 10.08 -27.69 5.55
C TRP A 181 9.27 -27.51 6.83
N PRO A 182 9.85 -26.89 7.87
CA PRO A 182 9.10 -26.58 9.08
C PRO A 182 7.98 -25.60 8.76
N GLU A 183 6.77 -25.92 9.21
CA GLU A 183 5.63 -25.03 9.18
C GLU A 183 5.88 -23.89 10.18
N LEU A 184 5.86 -22.64 9.72
CA LEU A 184 5.99 -21.47 10.58
C LEU A 184 4.61 -20.90 10.90
N THR A 185 4.44 -20.47 12.15
CA THR A 185 3.38 -19.52 12.47
C THR A 185 3.59 -18.26 11.61
N SER A 186 2.56 -17.86 10.86
CA SER A 186 2.67 -16.72 9.97
C SER A 186 3.10 -15.46 10.70
N ILE A 187 4.25 -14.93 10.30
CA ILE A 187 4.75 -13.62 10.74
C ILE A 187 4.51 -12.55 9.67
N HIS A 188 4.00 -12.97 8.49
CA HIS A 188 3.82 -12.12 7.31
C HIS A 188 2.39 -11.60 7.15
N ARG A 189 1.48 -11.97 8.05
CA ARG A 189 0.07 -11.57 8.03
C ARG A 189 -0.28 -10.73 9.26
N TYR A 190 -1.08 -9.68 9.05
CA TYR A 190 -1.68 -8.88 10.11
C TYR A 190 -3.16 -8.56 9.80
N PRO A 191 -4.11 -8.84 10.72
CA PRO A 191 -5.54 -8.58 10.50
C PRO A 191 -5.88 -7.12 10.84
N LEU A 192 -5.57 -6.18 9.94
CA LEU A 192 -5.77 -4.75 10.18
C LEU A 192 -7.24 -4.41 10.49
N HIS A 193 -8.18 -5.12 9.85
CA HIS A 193 -9.62 -4.93 10.09
C HIS A 193 -10.04 -5.24 11.53
N ALA A 194 -9.34 -6.16 12.22
CA ALA A 194 -9.62 -6.56 13.60
C ALA A 194 -9.03 -5.59 14.64
N GLN A 195 -8.12 -4.69 14.22
CA GLN A 195 -7.54 -3.70 15.10
C GLN A 195 -8.60 -2.69 15.55
N GLN A 196 -8.61 -2.34 16.84
CA GLN A 196 -9.48 -1.28 17.35
C GLN A 196 -9.07 0.07 16.77
N PRO A 197 -9.97 0.79 16.08
CA PRO A 197 -9.63 2.08 15.51
C PRO A 197 -9.54 3.17 16.58
N ARG A 198 -8.72 4.18 16.33
CA ARG A 198 -8.89 5.48 16.96
C ARG A 198 -10.17 6.12 16.40
N ILE A 199 -11.09 6.51 17.24
CA ILE A 199 -12.39 7.08 16.83
C ILE A 199 -12.44 8.55 17.24
N ILE A 200 -12.83 9.42 16.30
CA ILE A 200 -13.19 10.81 16.54
C ILE A 200 -14.68 10.95 16.21
N PRO A 201 -15.54 11.14 17.21
CA PRO A 201 -16.98 11.23 17.00
C PRO A 201 -17.35 12.29 15.97
N GLY A 202 -18.18 11.94 14.99
CA GLY A 202 -18.60 12.82 13.88
C GLY A 202 -17.51 13.13 12.85
N GLY A 203 -16.26 12.85 13.12
CA GLY A 203 -15.14 13.14 12.19
C GLY A 203 -14.68 11.94 11.39
N GLY A 204 -14.45 10.82 12.06
CA GLY A 204 -13.94 9.62 11.38
C GLY A 204 -13.17 8.68 12.28
N THR A 205 -12.48 7.73 11.65
CA THR A 205 -11.65 6.72 12.34
C THR A 205 -10.30 6.55 11.67
N GLN A 206 -9.34 6.01 12.41
CA GLN A 206 -8.06 5.56 11.86
C GLN A 206 -7.60 4.27 12.51
N ARG A 207 -7.10 3.34 11.69
CA ARG A 207 -6.27 2.21 12.10
C ARG A 207 -4.87 2.42 11.56
N VAL A 208 -3.84 2.11 12.34
CA VAL A 208 -2.43 2.19 11.92
C VAL A 208 -1.72 0.92 12.35
N VAL A 209 -0.96 0.32 11.46
CA VAL A 209 -0.11 -0.82 11.74
C VAL A 209 1.34 -0.48 11.41
N THR A 210 2.19 -0.43 12.43
CA THR A 210 3.61 -0.12 12.33
C THR A 210 4.45 -1.37 12.58
N ALA A 211 5.77 -1.26 12.49
CA ALA A 211 6.68 -2.32 12.90
C ALA A 211 6.53 -2.73 14.39
N LYS A 212 5.84 -1.93 15.21
CA LYS A 212 5.56 -2.28 16.61
C LYS A 212 4.48 -3.37 16.70
N GLU A 213 3.39 -3.23 15.94
CA GLU A 213 2.28 -4.18 15.87
C GLU A 213 2.58 -5.33 14.88
N PHE A 214 3.35 -5.06 13.85
CA PHE A 214 3.71 -5.98 12.77
C PHE A 214 5.23 -5.98 12.54
N PRO A 215 6.01 -6.67 13.40
CA PRO A 215 7.48 -6.53 13.49
C PRO A 215 8.27 -6.86 12.22
N ILE A 216 7.71 -7.65 11.31
CA ILE A 216 8.36 -7.95 10.02
C ILE A 216 8.32 -6.76 9.06
N SER A 217 7.31 -5.87 9.16
CA SER A 217 7.10 -4.70 8.31
C SER A 217 8.04 -3.54 8.70
N LYS A 218 9.36 -3.76 8.54
CA LYS A 218 10.40 -2.87 9.03
C LYS A 218 10.53 -1.57 8.23
N THR A 219 10.15 -1.59 6.97
CA THR A 219 10.34 -0.46 6.05
C THR A 219 9.02 0.21 5.67
N MET A 220 7.89 -0.34 6.13
CA MET A 220 6.58 0.18 5.76
C MET A 220 5.61 0.20 6.93
N THR A 221 4.77 1.22 6.95
CA THR A 221 3.60 1.36 7.81
C THR A 221 2.36 1.42 6.94
N GLY A 222 1.28 0.78 7.37
CA GLY A 222 -0.03 0.89 6.73
C GLY A 222 -1.04 1.59 7.63
N SER A 223 -1.98 2.30 7.01
CA SER A 223 -3.10 2.95 7.72
C SER A 223 -4.38 2.86 6.91
N LEU A 224 -5.51 2.69 7.61
CA LEU A 224 -6.84 2.84 7.03
C LEU A 224 -7.53 4.02 7.73
N VAL A 225 -7.81 5.06 6.95
CA VAL A 225 -8.53 6.26 7.39
C VAL A 225 -9.94 6.23 6.82
N GLU A 226 -10.93 6.51 7.67
CA GLU A 226 -12.33 6.64 7.27
C GLU A 226 -12.83 8.00 7.76
N LEU A 227 -13.17 8.90 6.83
CA LEU A 227 -13.68 10.24 7.14
C LEU A 227 -15.20 10.29 6.91
N GLN A 228 -15.95 10.73 7.92
CA GLN A 228 -17.36 11.04 7.78
C GLN A 228 -17.57 12.18 6.77
N PRO A 229 -18.75 12.36 6.19
CA PRO A 229 -19.06 13.55 5.36
C PRO A 229 -18.64 14.85 6.06
N GLY A 230 -17.89 15.71 5.34
CA GLY A 230 -17.31 16.92 5.89
C GLY A 230 -16.14 16.73 6.87
N GLY A 231 -15.82 15.50 7.25
CA GLY A 231 -14.69 15.19 8.14
C GLY A 231 -13.35 15.61 7.52
N LEU A 232 -12.51 16.24 8.32
CA LEU A 232 -11.21 16.78 7.94
C LEU A 232 -10.11 16.08 8.75
N ARG A 233 -9.25 15.29 8.10
CA ARG A 233 -7.94 14.97 8.65
C ARG A 233 -7.13 16.25 8.65
N GLU A 234 -6.81 16.75 9.84
CA GLU A 234 -6.27 18.11 9.99
C GLU A 234 -4.94 18.32 9.25
N MET A 235 -4.56 19.57 9.10
CA MET A 235 -3.27 19.96 8.53
C MET A 235 -2.12 19.36 9.36
N HIS A 236 -1.25 18.60 8.70
CA HIS A 236 -0.14 17.88 9.34
C HIS A 236 0.93 17.55 8.30
N TRP A 237 2.04 16.99 8.75
CA TRP A 237 3.09 16.44 7.92
C TRP A 237 3.76 15.23 8.59
N HIS A 238 4.40 14.40 7.77
CA HIS A 238 5.17 13.25 8.23
C HIS A 238 6.66 13.57 8.13
N PRO A 239 7.40 13.67 9.27
CA PRO A 239 8.81 14.06 9.24
C PRO A 239 9.75 12.94 8.78
N ASN A 240 9.28 11.70 8.74
CA ASN A 240 10.11 10.52 8.55
C ASN A 240 9.71 9.62 7.37
N ALA A 241 8.65 9.96 6.62
CA ALA A 241 8.15 9.13 5.52
C ALA A 241 7.43 9.95 4.46
N ASP A 242 7.46 9.42 3.21
CA ASP A 242 6.47 9.76 2.20
C ASP A 242 5.15 9.05 2.52
N GLU A 243 4.04 9.60 2.01
CA GLU A 243 2.71 9.03 2.12
C GLU A 243 2.16 8.72 0.73
N TRP A 244 1.67 7.49 0.54
CA TRP A 244 0.95 7.05 -0.64
C TRP A 244 -0.47 6.63 -0.27
N GLN A 245 -1.46 7.12 -0.98
CA GLN A 245 -2.88 6.95 -0.69
C GLN A 245 -3.57 6.21 -1.82
N TYR A 246 -4.50 5.30 -1.47
CA TYR A 246 -5.46 4.73 -2.42
C TYR A 246 -6.88 4.96 -1.89
N TYR A 247 -7.71 5.61 -2.68
CA TYR A 247 -9.08 5.92 -2.33
C TYR A 247 -9.98 4.70 -2.60
N LEU A 248 -10.34 3.97 -1.54
CA LEU A 248 -11.19 2.79 -1.62
C LEU A 248 -12.65 3.16 -1.95
N SER A 249 -13.15 4.28 -1.39
CA SER A 249 -14.52 4.77 -1.62
C SER A 249 -14.65 6.23 -1.24
N GLY A 250 -15.73 6.86 -1.72
CA GLY A 250 -16.07 8.25 -1.40
C GLY A 250 -15.31 9.27 -2.26
N LYS A 251 -15.34 10.52 -1.80
CA LYS A 251 -14.70 11.66 -2.46
C LYS A 251 -13.96 12.50 -1.43
N ALA A 252 -12.80 13.02 -1.80
CA ALA A 252 -12.04 13.88 -0.93
C ALA A 252 -11.34 14.99 -1.71
N GLU A 253 -10.97 16.03 -0.99
CA GLU A 253 -10.02 17.04 -1.40
C GLU A 253 -8.76 16.91 -0.56
N MET A 254 -7.61 17.03 -1.19
CA MET A 254 -6.32 17.14 -0.52
C MET A 254 -5.56 18.33 -1.04
N THR A 255 -4.96 19.10 -0.14
CA THR A 255 -3.96 20.11 -0.50
C THR A 255 -2.62 19.66 0.00
N VAL A 256 -1.61 19.67 -0.86
CA VAL A 256 -0.20 19.46 -0.52
C VAL A 256 0.52 20.78 -0.57
N PHE A 257 1.11 21.19 0.55
CA PHE A 257 1.91 22.40 0.69
C PHE A 257 3.39 22.07 0.53
N LEU A 258 4.03 22.79 -0.35
CA LEU A 258 5.48 22.78 -0.57
C LEU A 258 6.09 24.10 -0.05
N ALA A 259 7.43 24.19 -0.03
CA ALA A 259 8.09 25.44 0.30
C ALA A 259 7.72 26.60 -0.66
N GLU A 260 8.09 27.82 -0.29
CA GLU A 260 7.89 29.04 -1.11
C GLU A 260 6.42 29.36 -1.42
N ALA A 261 5.53 29.11 -0.43
CA ALA A 261 4.09 29.35 -0.53
C ALA A 261 3.41 28.62 -1.71
N THR A 262 4.01 27.54 -2.20
CA THR A 262 3.43 26.71 -3.25
C THR A 262 2.50 25.68 -2.62
N ALA A 263 1.25 25.61 -3.09
CA ALA A 263 0.29 24.60 -2.68
C ALA A 263 -0.49 24.09 -3.90
N VAL A 264 -0.75 22.78 -3.92
CA VAL A 264 -1.56 22.13 -4.96
C VAL A 264 -2.75 21.47 -4.31
N THR A 265 -3.94 21.80 -4.76
CA THR A 265 -5.21 21.24 -4.29
C THR A 265 -5.83 20.38 -5.38
N GLU A 266 -6.18 19.15 -5.06
CA GLU A 266 -6.76 18.18 -5.99
C GLU A 266 -7.95 17.46 -5.38
N GLN A 267 -8.86 17.02 -6.26
CA GLN A 267 -10.05 16.26 -5.90
C GLN A 267 -9.83 14.79 -6.21
N PHE A 268 -10.24 13.92 -5.30
CA PHE A 268 -10.06 12.48 -5.36
C PHE A 268 -11.41 11.76 -5.35
N GLU A 269 -11.46 10.65 -6.05
CA GLU A 269 -12.58 9.70 -6.04
C GLU A 269 -12.05 8.25 -5.92
N ALA A 270 -12.95 7.29 -5.74
CA ALA A 270 -12.57 5.87 -5.64
C ALA A 270 -11.71 5.43 -6.84
N GLY A 271 -10.61 4.74 -6.56
CA GLY A 271 -9.64 4.28 -7.55
C GLY A 271 -8.53 5.29 -7.90
N ASP A 272 -8.56 6.48 -7.32
CA ASP A 272 -7.46 7.42 -7.42
C ASP A 272 -6.35 7.11 -6.41
N VAL A 273 -5.16 7.59 -6.73
CA VAL A 273 -3.97 7.56 -5.88
C VAL A 273 -3.53 8.98 -5.56
N GLY A 274 -3.19 9.22 -4.29
CA GLY A 274 -2.56 10.43 -3.81
C GLY A 274 -1.12 10.18 -3.38
N TYR A 275 -0.28 11.21 -3.42
CA TYR A 275 1.09 11.17 -2.90
C TYR A 275 1.44 12.45 -2.17
N VAL A 276 2.10 12.30 -1.02
CA VAL A 276 2.62 13.42 -0.23
C VAL A 276 4.10 13.14 0.06
N PRO A 277 5.01 14.00 -0.42
CA PRO A 277 6.43 13.89 -0.10
C PRO A 277 6.68 14.08 1.40
N MET A 278 7.71 13.41 1.92
CA MET A 278 8.16 13.56 3.30
C MET A 278 8.35 15.05 3.66
N GLY A 279 7.78 15.46 4.78
CA GLY A 279 7.84 16.82 5.28
C GLY A 279 6.87 17.81 4.63
N ALA A 280 6.16 17.45 3.56
CA ALA A 280 5.16 18.31 2.95
C ALA A 280 3.89 18.39 3.80
N GLY A 281 3.46 19.61 4.13
CA GLY A 281 2.22 19.85 4.86
C GLY A 281 1.00 19.52 4.00
N HIS A 282 0.00 18.84 4.59
CA HIS A 282 -1.21 18.50 3.86
C HIS A 282 -2.42 18.32 4.78
N TYR A 283 -3.60 18.27 4.19
CA TYR A 283 -4.84 17.86 4.82
C TYR A 283 -5.64 17.00 3.84
N ILE A 284 -6.58 16.21 4.38
CA ILE A 284 -7.57 15.48 3.57
C ILE A 284 -8.96 15.80 4.12
N LYS A 285 -9.86 16.28 3.27
CA LYS A 285 -11.24 16.57 3.62
C LYS A 285 -12.19 15.69 2.80
N ASN A 286 -13.09 14.99 3.46
CA ASN A 286 -14.20 14.34 2.76
C ASN A 286 -15.16 15.40 2.21
N THR A 287 -15.27 15.48 0.87
CA THR A 287 -16.15 16.41 0.15
C THR A 287 -17.43 15.73 -0.37
N GLY A 288 -17.55 14.43 -0.15
CA GLY A 288 -18.72 13.64 -0.54
C GLY A 288 -19.79 13.58 0.56
N THR A 289 -20.88 12.88 0.22
CA THR A 289 -22.02 12.66 1.13
C THR A 289 -21.96 11.30 1.85
N GLU A 290 -20.95 10.48 1.54
CA GLU A 290 -20.73 9.16 2.13
C GLU A 290 -19.36 9.12 2.81
N VAL A 291 -19.11 8.07 3.59
CA VAL A 291 -17.80 7.85 4.22
C VAL A 291 -16.73 7.71 3.15
N CYS A 292 -15.70 8.54 3.24
CA CYS A 292 -14.51 8.41 2.42
C CYS A 292 -13.52 7.48 3.12
N ARG A 293 -13.13 6.38 2.44
CA ARG A 293 -12.20 5.37 2.96
C ARG A 293 -10.91 5.42 2.17
N ILE A 294 -9.80 5.57 2.87
CA ILE A 294 -8.47 5.78 2.26
C ILE A 294 -7.50 4.78 2.88
N LEU A 295 -6.94 3.94 2.03
CA LEU A 295 -5.79 3.11 2.39
C LEU A 295 -4.53 3.93 2.20
N ILE A 296 -3.66 3.96 3.21
CA ILE A 296 -2.45 4.76 3.19
C ILE A 296 -1.24 3.89 3.51
N GLY A 297 -0.18 4.01 2.72
CA GLY A 297 1.11 3.40 2.96
C GLY A 297 2.21 4.44 3.13
N PHE A 298 3.13 4.18 4.05
CA PHE A 298 4.30 5.00 4.34
C PHE A 298 5.57 4.16 4.14
N ASN A 299 6.60 4.74 3.55
CA ASN A 299 7.89 4.07 3.33
C ASN A 299 8.81 4.10 4.58
N ASN A 300 8.23 3.91 5.74
CA ASN A 300 8.93 3.77 7.03
C ASN A 300 8.14 2.83 7.95
N GLY A 301 8.83 1.97 8.68
CA GLY A 301 8.19 1.08 9.67
C GLY A 301 7.66 1.78 10.92
N ASN A 302 8.03 3.05 11.14
CA ASN A 302 7.52 3.88 12.22
C ASN A 302 6.61 4.98 11.67
N TYR A 303 5.46 5.14 12.29
CA TYR A 303 4.53 6.21 11.95
C TYR A 303 4.79 7.44 12.83
N GLU A 304 5.13 8.55 12.20
CA GLU A 304 5.27 9.85 12.85
C GLU A 304 4.44 10.89 12.10
N ALA A 305 3.77 11.75 12.85
CA ALA A 305 3.01 12.88 12.32
C ALA A 305 3.09 14.05 13.28
N ILE A 306 3.27 15.25 12.74
CA ILE A 306 3.18 16.50 13.48
C ILE A 306 1.95 17.24 12.99
N GLU A 307 0.94 17.32 13.83
CA GLU A 307 -0.29 18.04 13.56
C GLU A 307 -0.13 19.52 13.85
N LEU A 308 -0.69 20.37 12.97
CA LEU A 308 -0.63 21.82 13.11
C LEU A 308 -1.22 22.29 14.46
N SER A 309 -2.35 21.72 14.86
CA SER A 309 -2.97 22.07 16.15
C SER A 309 -2.09 21.76 17.36
N GLU A 310 -1.36 20.63 17.30
CA GLU A 310 -0.44 20.20 18.35
C GLU A 310 0.80 21.11 18.40
N TRP A 311 1.33 21.46 17.23
CA TRP A 311 2.45 22.40 17.13
C TRP A 311 2.09 23.77 17.66
N LEU A 312 0.91 24.31 17.30
CA LEU A 312 0.44 25.59 17.85
C LEU A 312 0.24 25.53 19.35
N ALA A 313 -0.37 24.46 19.86
CA ALA A 313 -0.60 24.26 21.29
C ALA A 313 0.69 24.14 22.10
N GLY A 314 1.77 23.67 21.48
CA GLY A 314 3.09 23.52 22.12
C GLY A 314 3.91 24.81 22.19
N ASN A 315 3.47 25.91 21.54
CA ASN A 315 4.19 27.19 21.54
C ASN A 315 3.67 28.12 22.60
N PRO A 316 4.57 28.91 23.23
CA PRO A 316 4.18 30.04 24.11
C PRO A 316 3.28 31.04 23.34
N GLU A 317 2.33 31.65 24.05
CA GLU A 317 1.35 32.56 23.44
C GLU A 317 2.02 33.80 22.80
N ASP A 318 3.07 34.33 23.41
CA ASP A 318 3.84 35.48 22.91
C ASP A 318 4.56 35.13 21.57
N VAL A 319 4.98 33.87 21.37
CA VAL A 319 5.55 33.39 20.14
C VAL A 319 4.47 33.39 19.04
N LEU A 320 3.25 32.91 19.34
CA LEU A 320 2.14 32.88 18.40
C LEU A 320 1.68 34.29 18.01
N ILE A 321 1.57 35.19 19.00
CA ILE A 321 1.24 36.61 18.79
C ILE A 321 2.26 37.25 17.84
N THR A 322 3.54 37.04 18.13
CA THR A 322 4.64 37.63 17.34
C THR A 322 4.68 37.06 15.94
N ASN A 323 4.59 35.72 15.79
CA ASN A 323 4.71 35.04 14.51
C ASN A 323 3.55 35.41 13.55
N PHE A 324 2.33 35.50 14.08
CA PHE A 324 1.13 35.76 13.25
C PHE A 324 0.74 37.25 13.19
N GLY A 325 1.35 38.11 13.99
CA GLY A 325 0.96 39.53 14.09
C GLY A 325 -0.46 39.71 14.60
N ILE A 326 -0.92 38.85 15.52
CA ILE A 326 -2.28 38.85 16.08
C ILE A 326 -2.29 39.36 17.51
N ASP A 327 -3.48 39.69 18.04
CA ASP A 327 -3.65 40.04 19.42
C ASP A 327 -3.81 38.80 20.34
N ALA A 328 -3.76 39.05 21.65
CA ALA A 328 -3.90 38.00 22.66
C ALA A 328 -5.30 37.35 22.63
N GLU A 329 -6.35 38.09 22.27
CA GLU A 329 -7.71 37.53 22.17
C GLU A 329 -7.80 36.46 21.11
N LEU A 330 -7.23 36.69 19.92
CA LEU A 330 -7.19 35.71 18.83
C LEU A 330 -6.23 34.56 19.15
N ALA A 331 -5.07 34.84 19.75
CA ALA A 331 -4.12 33.80 20.19
C ALA A 331 -4.77 32.85 21.21
N ALA A 332 -5.59 33.34 22.11
CA ALA A 332 -6.32 32.52 23.07
C ALA A 332 -7.35 31.57 22.42
N LYS A 333 -7.84 31.87 21.20
CA LYS A 333 -8.79 31.03 20.44
C LYS A 333 -8.12 29.91 19.64
N LEU A 334 -6.79 29.96 19.47
CA LEU A 334 -6.05 28.89 18.79
C LEU A 334 -6.15 27.57 19.55
N PRO A 335 -6.02 26.40 18.85
CA PRO A 335 -6.07 25.10 19.51
C PRO A 335 -5.09 25.00 20.67
N LYS A 336 -5.53 24.40 21.77
CA LYS A 336 -4.70 24.13 22.96
C LYS A 336 -4.37 22.64 23.10
N ALA A 337 -4.78 21.81 22.13
CA ALA A 337 -4.52 20.38 22.06
C ALA A 337 -4.66 19.86 20.62
N LYS A 338 -4.13 18.66 20.37
CA LYS A 338 -4.23 17.92 19.13
C LYS A 338 -5.69 17.67 18.72
N LEU A 339 -6.07 18.06 17.52
CA LEU A 339 -7.40 17.84 16.96
C LEU A 339 -7.50 16.49 16.20
N PHE A 340 -6.51 16.17 15.42
CA PHE A 340 -6.35 14.95 14.61
C PHE A 340 -7.33 14.84 13.45
N ILE A 341 -8.61 14.58 13.69
CA ILE A 341 -9.72 14.66 12.72
C ILE A 341 -10.75 15.64 13.26
N LYS A 342 -11.17 16.57 12.43
CA LYS A 342 -12.17 17.57 12.77
C LYS A 342 -13.50 17.23 12.08
N PRO A 343 -14.61 17.03 12.81
CA PRO A 343 -15.91 16.92 12.19
C PRO A 343 -16.31 18.25 11.52
N GLU A 344 -17.22 18.19 10.55
CA GLU A 344 -17.85 19.39 10.05
C GLU A 344 -18.60 20.09 11.20
N LYS A 345 -18.48 21.41 11.28
CA LYS A 345 -19.27 22.16 12.27
C LYS A 345 -20.74 22.11 11.85
N GLU A 346 -21.60 21.73 12.80
CA GLU A 346 -23.03 21.96 12.69
C GLU A 346 -23.36 23.45 12.55
#